data_5e6fd3915dab914fd019b92146b26e35
#
_entry.id   5e6fd3915dab914fd019b92146b26e35
#
_cell.length_a   1.000
_cell.length_b   1.000
_cell.length_c   1.000
_cell.angle_alpha   90.00
_cell.angle_beta   90.00
_cell.angle_gamma   90.00
#
_symmetry.space_group_name_H-M   'P 1'
#
loop_
_entity.id
_entity.type
_entity.pdbx_description
1 polymer ?
#
loop_
_entity_poly.entity_id
_entity_poly.type
_entity_poly.pdbx_seq_one_letter_code
_entity_poly.pdbx_strand_id
1 'polypeptide(L)'
;MHIITRKRLNEYAGAHPTATSALAHWYRALKRNNPANFAELRGLFPYADQVNGLTVFNIGGNKARLIAAIHYNRRKVYIRAVLTHAEYDAGTWKERK
;
A
#
# COMPACT_ATOMS: atom_id res chain seq x y z
N MET A 1 6.11 -11.48 -1.40
CA MET A 1 6.97 -10.34 -1.75
C MET A 1 7.71 -9.79 -0.54
N HIS A 2 8.89 -9.23 -0.76
CA HIS A 2 9.65 -8.58 0.29
C HIS A 2 9.20 -7.13 0.42
N ILE A 3 8.67 -6.78 1.59
CA ILE A 3 8.11 -5.45 1.85
C ILE A 3 9.15 -4.61 2.58
N ILE A 4 9.48 -3.47 1.99
CA ILE A 4 10.53 -2.57 2.48
C ILE A 4 9.87 -1.28 2.99
N THR A 5 10.49 -0.67 4.00
CA THR A 5 10.01 0.54 4.67
C THR A 5 8.77 0.28 5.53
N ARG A 6 8.78 -0.86 6.24
CA ARG A 6 7.71 -1.23 7.17
C ARG A 6 7.52 -0.18 8.28
N LYS A 7 8.54 0.62 8.52
CA LYS A 7 8.48 1.70 9.50
C LYS A 7 7.30 2.64 9.27
N ARG A 8 7.04 3.01 8.01
CA ARG A 8 5.91 3.90 7.67
C ARG A 8 4.57 3.28 8.03
N LEU A 9 4.45 1.98 7.81
CA LEU A 9 3.24 1.23 8.14
C LEU A 9 3.02 1.21 9.67
N ASN A 10 4.09 0.93 10.43
CA ASN A 10 4.03 0.88 11.88
C ASN A 10 3.72 2.26 12.48
N GLU A 11 4.31 3.30 11.93
CA GLU A 11 4.05 4.67 12.39
C GLU A 11 2.59 5.05 12.18
N TYR A 12 2.03 4.73 11.03
CA TYR A 12 0.63 5.02 10.76
C TYR A 12 -0.29 4.24 11.70
N ALA A 13 -0.01 2.95 11.90
CA ALA A 13 -0.81 2.10 12.78
C ALA A 13 -0.80 2.63 14.23
N GLY A 14 0.35 3.15 14.68
CA GLY A 14 0.44 3.76 16.00
C GLY A 14 -0.40 5.01 16.16
N ALA A 15 -0.47 5.83 15.12
CA ALA A 15 -1.26 7.06 15.12
C ALA A 15 -2.75 6.81 14.83
N HIS A 16 -3.07 5.70 14.15
CA HIS A 16 -4.43 5.37 13.74
C HIS A 16 -4.76 3.92 14.10
N PRO A 17 -5.03 3.64 15.39
CA PRO A 17 -5.23 2.25 15.86
C PRO A 17 -6.35 1.49 15.14
N THR A 18 -7.37 2.21 14.65
CA THR A 18 -8.48 1.57 13.94
C THR A 18 -8.07 0.96 12.61
N ALA A 19 -6.92 1.34 12.06
CA ALA A 19 -6.41 0.79 10.81
C ALA A 19 -5.44 -0.38 11.02
N THR A 20 -5.07 -0.70 12.26
CA THR A 20 -4.03 -1.68 12.56
C THR A 20 -4.33 -3.06 11.96
N SER A 21 -5.54 -3.57 12.17
CA SER A 21 -5.92 -4.88 11.64
C SER A 21 -5.88 -4.94 10.12
N ALA A 22 -6.38 -3.90 9.46
CA ALA A 22 -6.41 -3.83 8.01
C ALA A 22 -5.00 -3.75 7.42
N LEU A 23 -4.11 -2.98 8.05
CA LEU A 23 -2.71 -2.89 7.63
C LEU A 23 -1.98 -4.22 7.82
N ALA A 24 -2.23 -4.90 8.93
CA ALA A 24 -1.65 -6.21 9.19
C ALA A 24 -2.13 -7.24 8.16
N HIS A 25 -3.41 -7.19 7.79
CA HIS A 25 -3.97 -8.06 6.76
C HIS A 25 -3.28 -7.83 5.41
N TRP A 26 -3.14 -6.56 5.01
CA TRP A 26 -2.44 -6.20 3.78
C TRP A 26 -1.02 -6.74 3.76
N TYR A 27 -0.30 -6.53 4.86
CA TYR A 27 1.10 -6.97 4.99
C TYR A 27 1.22 -8.49 4.81
N ARG A 28 0.39 -9.25 5.54
CA ARG A 28 0.44 -10.71 5.48
C ARG A 28 0.05 -11.24 4.10
N ALA A 29 -0.99 -10.68 3.51
CA ALA A 29 -1.46 -11.12 2.20
C ALA A 29 -0.38 -10.92 1.14
N LEU A 30 0.26 -9.74 1.14
CA LEU A 30 1.29 -9.44 0.14
C LEU A 30 2.57 -10.22 0.40
N LYS A 31 2.95 -10.39 1.66
CA LYS A 31 4.15 -11.14 2.01
C LYS A 31 4.09 -12.61 1.58
N ARG A 32 2.89 -13.20 1.64
CA ARG A 32 2.69 -14.62 1.31
C ARG A 32 2.53 -14.88 -0.17
N ASN A 33 2.42 -13.86 -0.98
CA ASN A 33 2.13 -13.99 -2.40
C ASN A 33 3.19 -13.28 -3.24
N ASN A 34 3.31 -13.72 -4.48
CA ASN A 34 4.24 -13.13 -5.44
C ASN A 34 3.52 -12.85 -6.76
N PRO A 35 2.62 -11.86 -6.81
CA PRO A 35 1.98 -11.52 -8.07
C PRO A 35 3.03 -11.11 -9.10
N ALA A 36 2.87 -11.59 -10.32
CA ALA A 36 3.85 -11.33 -11.38
C ALA A 36 3.63 -9.97 -12.06
N ASN A 37 2.44 -9.41 -11.90
CA ASN A 37 2.07 -8.15 -12.53
C ASN A 37 0.88 -7.54 -11.79
N PHE A 38 0.44 -6.36 -12.24
CA PHE A 38 -0.65 -5.65 -11.59
C PHE A 38 -1.98 -6.40 -11.70
N ALA A 39 -2.22 -7.11 -12.80
CA ALA A 39 -3.45 -7.89 -12.95
C ALA A 39 -3.56 -8.97 -11.88
N GLU A 40 -2.47 -9.67 -11.61
CA GLU A 40 -2.44 -10.68 -10.54
C GLU A 40 -2.56 -10.03 -9.16
N LEU A 41 -1.94 -8.86 -8.98
CA LEU A 41 -2.07 -8.11 -7.73
C LEU A 41 -3.53 -7.77 -7.44
N ARG A 42 -4.28 -7.37 -8.45
CA ARG A 42 -5.70 -7.05 -8.29
C ARG A 42 -6.55 -8.26 -7.94
N GLY A 43 -6.06 -9.46 -8.23
CA GLY A 43 -6.71 -10.68 -7.76
C GLY A 43 -6.66 -10.80 -6.24
N LEU A 44 -5.59 -10.28 -5.62
CA LEU A 44 -5.45 -10.24 -4.15
C LEU A 44 -6.10 -9.00 -3.54
N PHE A 45 -6.04 -7.89 -4.25
CA PHE A 45 -6.53 -6.59 -3.80
C PHE A 45 -7.39 -5.97 -4.89
N PRO A 46 -8.68 -6.34 -4.96
CA PRO A 46 -9.55 -5.91 -6.08
C PRO A 46 -9.71 -4.40 -6.23
N TYR A 47 -9.48 -3.65 -5.17
CA TYR A 47 -9.62 -2.20 -5.18
C TYR A 47 -8.27 -1.47 -5.33
N ALA A 48 -7.19 -2.20 -5.64
CA ALA A 48 -5.91 -1.58 -5.92
C ALA A 48 -5.96 -0.81 -7.24
N ASP A 49 -5.24 0.30 -7.29
CA ASP A 49 -5.20 1.15 -8.48
C ASP A 49 -3.77 1.56 -8.79
N GLN A 50 -3.53 2.01 -10.02
CA GLN A 50 -2.22 2.53 -10.43
C GLN A 50 -2.34 4.00 -10.78
N VAL A 51 -1.49 4.82 -10.16
CA VAL A 51 -1.45 6.26 -10.39
C VAL A 51 0.01 6.68 -10.51
N ASN A 52 0.40 7.25 -11.64
CA ASN A 52 1.76 7.75 -11.88
C ASN A 52 2.85 6.70 -11.61
N GLY A 53 2.60 5.46 -11.98
CA GLY A 53 3.56 4.37 -11.79
C GLY A 53 3.61 3.83 -10.36
N LEU A 54 2.80 4.35 -9.46
CA LEU A 54 2.68 3.87 -8.10
C LEU A 54 1.39 3.05 -7.94
N THR A 55 1.38 2.15 -6.98
CA THR A 55 0.20 1.36 -6.67
C THR A 55 -0.46 1.91 -5.41
N VAL A 56 -1.75 2.13 -5.48
CA VAL A 56 -2.55 2.66 -4.36
C VAL A 56 -3.44 1.55 -3.84
N PHE A 57 -3.32 1.25 -2.55
CA PHE A 57 -4.14 0.26 -1.88
C PHE A 57 -5.16 0.94 -0.98
N ASN A 58 -6.38 0.44 -1.05
CA ASN A 58 -7.47 0.89 -0.17
C ASN A 58 -7.43 0.03 1.08
N ILE A 59 -7.14 0.61 2.23
CA ILE A 59 -6.97 -0.11 3.49
C ILE A 59 -8.21 0.06 4.36
N GLY A 60 -8.83 -1.08 4.72
CA GLY A 60 -9.98 -1.06 5.63
C GLY A 60 -11.14 -0.22 5.09
N GLY A 61 -11.45 -0.35 3.82
CA GLY A 61 -12.41 0.54 3.16
C GLY A 61 -11.80 1.92 3.01
N ASN A 62 -12.35 2.91 3.68
CA ASN A 62 -11.87 4.29 3.58
C ASN A 62 -10.99 4.72 4.75
N LYS A 63 -10.45 3.78 5.52
CA LYS A 63 -9.63 4.12 6.68
C LYS A 63 -8.29 4.70 6.30
N ALA A 64 -7.67 4.16 5.24
CA ALA A 64 -6.34 4.61 4.83
C ALA A 64 -6.10 4.32 3.35
N ARG A 65 -5.12 5.02 2.79
CA ARG A 65 -4.57 4.75 1.46
C ARG A 65 -3.09 4.46 1.62
N LEU A 66 -2.65 3.32 1.12
CA LEU A 66 -1.24 2.94 1.15
C LEU A 66 -0.67 3.07 -0.26
N ILE A 67 0.40 3.84 -0.39
CA ILE A 67 1.05 4.11 -1.68
C ILE A 67 2.36 3.35 -1.71
N ALA A 68 2.57 2.53 -2.74
CA ALA A 68 3.78 1.72 -2.85
C ALA A 68 4.31 1.69 -4.28
N ALA A 69 5.64 1.54 -4.38
CA ALA A 69 6.31 1.22 -5.63
C ALA A 69 6.59 -0.28 -5.64
N ILE A 70 6.10 -0.98 -6.65
CA ILE A 70 6.22 -2.43 -6.72
C ILE A 70 7.12 -2.83 -7.88
N HIS A 71 8.15 -3.61 -7.58
CA HIS A 71 9.05 -4.19 -8.56
C HIS A 71 8.74 -5.67 -8.68
N TYR A 72 7.86 -6.02 -9.59
CA TYR A 72 7.35 -7.38 -9.72
C TYR A 72 8.46 -8.39 -10.04
N ASN A 73 9.38 -8.03 -10.93
CA ASN A 73 10.48 -8.91 -11.31
C ASN A 73 11.46 -9.18 -10.16
N ARG A 74 11.56 -8.26 -9.21
CA ARG A 74 12.44 -8.39 -8.04
C ARG A 74 11.68 -8.86 -6.80
N ARG A 75 10.36 -8.95 -6.89
CA ARG A 75 9.47 -9.34 -5.79
C ARG A 75 9.66 -8.43 -4.56
N LYS A 76 9.77 -7.11 -4.82
CA LYS A 76 9.98 -6.11 -3.79
C LYS A 76 8.88 -5.05 -3.83
N VAL A 77 8.48 -4.62 -2.63
CA VAL A 77 7.48 -3.57 -2.46
C VAL A 77 8.07 -2.50 -1.56
N TYR A 78 8.12 -1.28 -2.06
CA TYR A 78 8.61 -0.12 -1.30
C TYR A 78 7.42 0.72 -0.89
N ILE A 79 7.14 0.78 0.42
CA ILE A 79 6.06 1.62 0.93
C ILE A 79 6.50 3.08 0.87
N ARG A 80 5.79 3.88 0.09
CA ARG A 80 6.10 5.30 -0.09
C ARG A 80 5.37 6.17 0.92
N ALA A 81 4.14 5.85 1.22
CA ALA A 81 3.34 6.61 2.17
C ALA A 81 2.14 5.79 2.62
N VAL A 82 1.67 6.07 3.84
CA VAL A 82 0.37 5.60 4.31
C VAL A 82 -0.38 6.86 4.73
N LEU A 83 -1.53 7.12 4.10
CA LEU A 83 -2.22 8.40 4.18
C LEU A 83 -3.65 8.23 4.66
N THR A 84 -4.18 9.27 5.30
CA THR A 84 -5.62 9.37 5.52
C THR A 84 -6.31 9.66 4.20
N HIS A 85 -7.63 9.49 4.15
CA HIS A 85 -8.41 9.80 2.96
C HIS A 85 -8.22 11.27 2.55
N ALA A 86 -8.22 12.18 3.52
CA ALA A 86 -8.04 13.60 3.25
C ALA A 86 -6.66 13.92 2.67
N GLU A 87 -5.61 13.31 3.23
CA GLU A 87 -4.25 13.48 2.71
C GLU A 87 -4.12 12.93 1.30
N TYR A 88 -4.75 11.80 1.03
CA TYR A 88 -4.77 11.23 -0.31
C TYR A 88 -5.43 12.17 -1.31
N ASP A 89 -6.60 12.73 -0.94
CA ASP A 89 -7.34 13.63 -1.81
C ASP A 89 -6.58 14.93 -2.10
N ALA A 90 -5.75 15.39 -1.17
CA ALA A 90 -4.92 16.58 -1.38
C ALA A 90 -3.93 16.41 -2.53
N GLY A 91 -3.52 15.15 -2.82
CA GLY A 91 -2.76 14.83 -4.01
C GLY A 91 -1.27 15.14 -3.98
N THR A 92 -0.73 15.66 -2.87
CA THR A 92 0.69 15.98 -2.79
C THR A 92 1.60 14.77 -2.91
N TRP A 93 1.10 13.60 -2.57
CA TRP A 93 1.86 12.35 -2.71
C TRP A 93 2.21 12.02 -4.16
N LYS A 94 1.51 12.61 -5.12
CA LYS A 94 1.77 12.41 -6.56
C LYS A 94 3.04 13.12 -7.01
N GLU A 95 3.47 14.11 -6.27
CA GLU A 95 4.70 14.85 -6.57
C GLU A 95 5.89 13.99 -6.18
N ARG A 96 6.51 13.40 -7.17
CA ARG A 96 7.64 12.48 -6.96
C ARG A 96 8.96 13.25 -7.07
N LYS A 97 9.72 13.19 -6.00
CA LYS A 97 11.02 13.86 -5.96
C LYS A 97 12.11 12.87 -5.61
#